data_2dc041f8bd74845efbb45e98aae52f38
#
_entry.id   2dc041f8bd74845efbb45e98aae52f38
#
_cell.length_a   1.000
_cell.length_b   1.000
_cell.length_c   1.000
_cell.angle_alpha   90.00
_cell.angle_beta   90.00
_cell.angle_gamma   90.00
#
_symmetry.space_group_name_H-M   'P 1'
#
loop_
_entity.id
_entity.type
_entity.pdbx_description
1 polymer ?
#
loop_
_entity_poly.entity_id
_entity_poly.type
_entity_poly.pdbx_seq_one_letter_code
_entity_poly.pdbx_strand_id
1 'polypeptide(L)'
;MIISFGDILFEEKILKTLLEKKGDFVLVCDPNWKKSYADRADNPPTQSDFIALQNNKIIKFFKNFNEIDNHYSAVEFIGLMKLSSSASKIFLEKYTHLENNHTGKFHFASSFMMAKFIDFFEELRLSNVNMNILNVNGKWCEIDTKHDLEIAKKIFK
;
A
#
# COMPACT_ATOMS: atom_id res chain seq x y z
N MET A 1 2.85 -15.86 2.13
CA MET A 1 3.70 -15.12 1.16
C MET A 1 3.92 -13.71 1.68
N ILE A 2 5.11 -13.15 1.51
CA ILE A 2 5.41 -11.72 1.72
C ILE A 2 5.68 -11.12 0.35
N ILE A 3 5.16 -9.94 0.11
CA ILE A 3 5.43 -9.13 -1.08
C ILE A 3 6.00 -7.80 -0.59
N SER A 4 7.10 -7.37 -1.18
CA SER A 4 7.74 -6.09 -0.91
C SER A 4 8.04 -5.39 -2.23
N PHE A 5 7.82 -4.08 -2.29
CA PHE A 5 8.35 -3.26 -3.37
C PHE A 5 9.87 -3.26 -3.31
N GLY A 6 10.53 -3.05 -4.45
CA GLY A 6 11.98 -3.18 -4.56
C GLY A 6 12.76 -1.91 -4.17
N ASP A 7 12.06 -0.81 -3.97
CA ASP A 7 12.55 0.55 -3.71
C ASP A 7 12.32 1.03 -2.26
N ILE A 8 11.87 0.14 -1.37
CA ILE A 8 11.68 0.46 0.04
C ILE A 8 12.77 -0.12 0.92
N LEU A 9 13.18 0.67 1.91
CA LEU A 9 14.00 0.24 3.05
C LEU A 9 13.19 0.29 4.33
N PHE A 10 13.35 -0.72 5.19
CA PHE A 10 12.65 -0.77 6.48
C PHE A 10 13.43 -1.57 7.53
N GLU A 11 13.21 -1.25 8.80
CA GLU A 11 13.80 -1.99 9.91
C GLU A 11 13.22 -3.41 10.01
N GLU A 12 14.08 -4.37 10.36
CA GLU A 12 13.74 -5.78 10.54
C GLU A 12 12.52 -6.00 11.45
N LYS A 13 12.35 -5.14 12.47
CA LYS A 13 11.21 -5.25 13.40
C LYS A 13 9.85 -5.10 12.70
N ILE A 14 9.77 -4.34 11.58
CA ILE A 14 8.55 -4.20 10.80
C ILE A 14 8.17 -5.54 10.18
N LEU A 15 9.15 -6.24 9.59
CA LEU A 15 8.93 -7.57 9.01
C LEU A 15 8.56 -8.59 10.09
N LYS A 16 9.23 -8.59 11.25
CA LYS A 16 8.89 -9.48 12.38
C LYS A 16 7.44 -9.26 12.81
N THR A 17 7.03 -8.01 13.02
CA THR A 17 5.65 -7.67 13.40
C THR A 17 4.65 -8.11 12.33
N LEU A 18 4.99 -7.96 11.04
CA LEU A 18 4.13 -8.40 9.94
C LEU A 18 3.95 -9.92 9.93
N LEU A 19 5.02 -10.67 10.18
CA LEU A 19 4.96 -12.15 10.25
C LEU A 19 4.05 -12.64 11.37
N GLU A 20 4.08 -11.99 12.52
CA GLU A 20 3.27 -12.32 13.71
C GLU A 20 1.80 -11.85 13.57
N LYS A 21 1.54 -10.82 12.78
CA LYS A 21 0.19 -10.26 12.63
C LYS A 21 -0.77 -11.29 12.05
N LYS A 22 -1.87 -11.56 12.75
CA LYS A 22 -2.95 -12.42 12.24
C LYS A 22 -3.73 -11.70 11.13
N GLY A 23 -4.20 -12.45 10.16
CA GLY A 23 -5.00 -11.98 9.03
C GLY A 23 -4.54 -12.61 7.72
N ASP A 24 -5.48 -12.74 6.79
CA ASP A 24 -5.24 -13.35 5.48
C ASP A 24 -4.55 -12.36 4.52
N PHE A 25 -5.06 -11.15 4.44
CA PHE A 25 -4.41 -10.01 3.78
C PHE A 25 -4.00 -9.02 4.85
N VAL A 26 -2.71 -8.69 4.94
CA VAL A 26 -2.18 -7.69 5.87
C VAL A 26 -1.31 -6.70 5.11
N LEU A 27 -1.74 -5.45 5.08
CA LEU A 27 -1.07 -4.33 4.43
C LEU A 27 -0.32 -3.51 5.49
N VAL A 28 0.96 -3.22 5.27
CA VAL A 28 1.73 -2.35 6.17
C VAL A 28 1.53 -0.90 5.73
N CYS A 29 1.15 -0.05 6.68
CA CYS A 29 0.77 1.33 6.39
C CYS A 29 1.42 2.32 7.36
N ASP A 30 1.74 3.52 6.87
CA ASP A 30 2.24 4.62 7.69
C ASP A 30 1.11 5.63 8.00
N PRO A 31 0.67 5.74 9.26
CA PRO A 31 -0.29 6.76 9.66
C PRO A 31 0.34 8.15 9.78
N ASN A 32 1.67 8.24 9.84
CA ASN A 32 2.42 9.49 9.98
C ASN A 32 3.04 9.97 8.66
N TRP A 33 2.58 9.45 7.52
CA TRP A 33 3.10 9.71 6.19
C TRP A 33 3.42 11.18 5.88
N LYS A 34 2.63 12.13 6.40
CA LYS A 34 2.85 13.58 6.20
C LYS A 34 4.25 14.03 6.63
N LYS A 35 4.83 13.39 7.66
CA LYS A 35 6.18 13.70 8.14
C LYS A 35 7.25 13.23 7.16
N SER A 36 7.01 12.10 6.49
CA SER A 36 7.94 11.50 5.53
C SER A 36 8.09 12.36 4.27
N TYR A 37 7.08 13.20 3.95
CA TYR A 37 7.10 14.09 2.79
C TYR A 37 7.59 15.52 3.07
N ALA A 38 7.83 15.90 4.33
CA ALA A 38 8.23 17.26 4.68
C ALA A 38 9.52 17.71 3.97
N ASP A 39 10.43 16.77 3.70
CA ASP A 39 11.74 17.02 3.08
C ASP A 39 11.87 16.44 1.65
N ARG A 40 10.76 15.93 1.05
CA ARG A 40 10.74 15.27 -0.28
C ARG A 40 10.10 16.17 -1.34
N ALA A 41 10.82 17.20 -1.77
CA ALA A 41 10.33 18.15 -2.78
C ALA A 41 10.11 17.51 -4.17
N ASP A 42 10.94 16.51 -4.53
CA ASP A 42 10.94 15.89 -5.86
C ASP A 42 9.94 14.72 -6.00
N ASN A 43 9.37 14.24 -4.89
CA ASN A 43 8.39 13.16 -4.88
C ASN A 43 7.18 13.55 -3.99
N PRO A 44 6.22 14.28 -4.54
CA PRO A 44 5.07 14.76 -3.77
C PRO A 44 4.09 13.62 -3.41
N PRO A 45 3.32 13.77 -2.31
CA PRO A 45 2.36 12.74 -1.87
C PRO A 45 1.24 12.43 -2.88
N THR A 46 1.11 13.19 -3.95
CA THR A 46 0.14 12.95 -5.03
C THR A 46 0.41 11.68 -5.84
N GLN A 47 1.59 11.08 -5.69
CA GLN A 47 1.97 9.84 -6.38
C GLN A 47 1.84 8.59 -5.50
N SER A 48 1.56 8.76 -4.22
CA SER A 48 1.51 7.67 -3.24
C SER A 48 0.18 6.94 -3.21
N ASP A 49 0.23 5.74 -2.67
CA ASP A 49 -0.91 4.85 -2.54
C ASP A 49 -1.51 4.98 -1.12
N PHE A 50 -2.74 5.49 -1.02
CA PHE A 50 -3.41 5.78 0.24
C PHE A 50 -4.60 4.88 0.50
N ILE A 51 -4.90 4.71 1.79
CA ILE A 51 -6.05 3.97 2.28
C ILE A 51 -6.86 4.89 3.19
N ALA A 52 -8.14 5.08 2.88
CA ALA A 52 -9.09 5.76 3.74
C ALA A 52 -9.65 4.79 4.78
N LEU A 53 -9.63 5.20 6.04
CA LEU A 53 -10.11 4.43 7.18
C LEU A 53 -11.24 5.14 7.91
N GLN A 54 -12.25 4.37 8.32
CA GLN A 54 -13.27 4.77 9.27
C GLN A 54 -13.41 3.67 10.33
N ASN A 55 -13.24 4.02 11.59
CA ASN A 55 -13.31 3.05 12.70
C ASN A 55 -12.38 1.83 12.47
N ASN A 56 -11.17 2.06 11.99
CA ASN A 56 -10.16 1.05 11.61
C ASN A 56 -10.59 0.09 10.48
N LYS A 57 -11.65 0.40 9.75
CA LYS A 57 -12.07 -0.35 8.56
C LYS A 57 -11.62 0.39 7.30
N ILE A 58 -11.18 -0.36 6.31
CA ILE A 58 -10.83 0.16 4.99
C ILE A 58 -12.11 0.56 4.28
N ILE A 59 -12.21 1.83 3.89
CA ILE A 59 -13.35 2.40 3.17
C ILE A 59 -13.07 2.55 1.68
N LYS A 60 -11.83 2.93 1.34
CA LYS A 60 -11.43 3.17 -0.04
C LYS A 60 -9.92 3.12 -0.17
N PHE A 61 -9.44 2.66 -1.32
CA PHE A 61 -8.07 2.87 -1.78
C PHE A 61 -8.05 4.02 -2.80
N PHE A 62 -7.01 4.86 -2.79
CA PHE A 62 -6.93 6.04 -3.65
C PHE A 62 -5.49 6.51 -3.84
N LYS A 63 -5.22 7.29 -4.90
CA LYS A 63 -3.87 7.77 -5.26
C LYS A 63 -3.63 9.22 -4.88
N ASN A 64 -4.65 10.04 -4.85
CA ASN A 64 -4.51 11.47 -4.57
C ASN A 64 -5.13 11.80 -3.22
N PHE A 65 -4.30 12.17 -2.26
CA PHE A 65 -4.75 12.45 -0.92
C PHE A 65 -5.75 13.63 -0.84
N ASN A 66 -5.76 14.54 -1.83
CA ASN A 66 -6.76 15.63 -1.94
C ASN A 66 -8.19 15.12 -2.20
N GLU A 67 -8.34 13.84 -2.58
CA GLU A 67 -9.65 13.21 -2.80
C GLU A 67 -10.28 12.67 -1.50
N ILE A 68 -9.57 12.79 -0.38
CA ILE A 68 -10.08 12.30 0.91
C ILE A 68 -11.06 13.32 1.50
N ASP A 69 -12.22 12.80 1.89
CA ASP A 69 -13.14 13.50 2.75
C ASP A 69 -12.53 13.59 4.16
N ASN A 70 -12.62 14.77 4.79
CA ASN A 70 -12.12 15.05 6.15
C ASN A 70 -12.74 14.16 7.25
N HIS A 71 -13.78 13.39 6.93
CA HIS A 71 -14.39 12.42 7.84
C HIS A 71 -13.62 11.11 7.96
N TYR A 72 -12.60 10.88 7.10
CA TYR A 72 -11.78 9.67 7.10
C TYR A 72 -10.34 9.98 7.54
N SER A 73 -9.71 9.03 8.22
CA SER A 73 -8.27 9.05 8.38
C SER A 73 -7.57 8.43 7.16
N ALA A 74 -6.46 9.01 6.73
CA ALA A 74 -5.64 8.47 5.66
C ALA A 74 -4.36 7.86 6.21
N VAL A 75 -4.04 6.66 5.74
CA VAL A 75 -2.73 6.03 5.93
C VAL A 75 -2.10 5.73 4.58
N GLU A 76 -0.79 5.78 4.48
CA GLU A 76 -0.05 5.43 3.28
C GLU A 76 0.29 3.94 3.28
N PHE A 77 0.04 3.24 2.18
CA PHE A 77 0.55 1.89 1.97
C PHE A 77 2.02 1.94 1.58
N ILE A 78 2.89 1.31 2.36
CA ILE A 78 4.35 1.43 2.18
C ILE A 78 4.95 0.41 1.18
N GLY A 79 4.13 -0.34 0.45
CA GLY A 79 4.63 -1.35 -0.50
C GLY A 79 5.04 -2.68 0.14
N LEU A 80 4.65 -2.95 1.41
CA LEU A 80 4.94 -4.20 2.10
C LEU A 80 3.65 -4.89 2.56
N MET A 81 3.48 -6.17 2.24
CA MET A 81 2.28 -6.92 2.60
C MET A 81 2.53 -8.40 2.88
N LYS A 82 1.59 -9.01 3.60
CA LYS A 82 1.53 -10.45 3.85
C LYS A 82 0.21 -11.03 3.34
N LEU A 83 0.30 -12.17 2.66
CA LEU A 83 -0.83 -12.98 2.24
C LEU A 83 -0.70 -14.38 2.85
N SER A 84 -1.79 -14.90 3.41
CA SER A 84 -1.90 -16.31 3.77
C SER A 84 -1.98 -17.18 2.51
N SER A 85 -1.98 -18.50 2.68
CA SER A 85 -2.17 -19.43 1.55
C SER A 85 -3.55 -19.24 0.89
N SER A 86 -4.61 -19.07 1.70
CA SER A 86 -5.97 -18.79 1.21
C SER A 86 -6.04 -17.46 0.47
N ALA A 87 -5.47 -16.41 1.04
CA ALA A 87 -5.44 -15.09 0.42
C ALA A 87 -4.67 -15.10 -0.91
N SER A 88 -3.55 -15.83 -0.98
CA SER A 88 -2.78 -15.96 -2.22
C SER A 88 -3.58 -16.65 -3.33
N LYS A 89 -4.42 -17.61 -3.00
CA LYS A 89 -5.32 -18.26 -3.97
C LYS A 89 -6.39 -17.27 -4.47
N ILE A 90 -7.07 -16.58 -3.57
CA ILE A 90 -8.07 -15.56 -3.91
C ILE A 90 -7.45 -14.48 -4.80
N PHE A 91 -6.23 -14.02 -4.45
CA PHE A 91 -5.50 -13.03 -5.21
C PHE A 91 -5.23 -13.50 -6.64
N LEU A 92 -4.69 -14.72 -6.78
CA LEU A 92 -4.35 -15.30 -8.08
C LEU A 92 -5.60 -15.55 -8.94
N GLU A 93 -6.65 -16.14 -8.37
CA GLU A 93 -7.92 -16.41 -9.07
C GLU A 93 -8.54 -15.10 -9.59
N LYS A 94 -8.60 -14.07 -8.75
CA LYS A 94 -9.14 -12.77 -9.13
C LYS A 94 -8.30 -12.10 -10.20
N TYR A 95 -6.96 -12.13 -10.04
CA TYR A 95 -6.03 -11.58 -11.03
C TYR A 95 -6.22 -12.26 -12.39
N THR A 96 -6.16 -13.60 -12.43
CA THR A 96 -6.31 -14.37 -13.68
C THR A 96 -7.67 -14.13 -14.33
N HIS A 97 -8.74 -14.04 -13.53
CA HIS A 97 -10.07 -13.72 -14.07
C HIS A 97 -10.09 -12.35 -14.75
N LEU A 98 -9.55 -11.32 -14.11
CA LEU A 98 -9.51 -9.96 -14.65
C LEU A 98 -8.58 -9.84 -15.86
N GLU A 99 -7.42 -10.48 -15.83
CA GLU A 99 -6.48 -10.54 -16.95
C GLU A 99 -7.12 -11.09 -18.22
N ASN A 100 -7.96 -12.11 -18.09
CA ASN A 100 -8.59 -12.77 -19.23
C ASN A 100 -9.92 -12.14 -19.69
N ASN A 101 -10.61 -11.40 -18.81
CA ASN A 101 -11.97 -10.97 -19.08
C ASN A 101 -12.20 -9.46 -18.99
N HIS A 102 -11.33 -8.71 -18.31
CA HIS A 102 -11.54 -7.27 -18.15
C HIS A 102 -11.10 -6.51 -19.39
N THR A 103 -11.95 -5.58 -19.84
CA THR A 103 -11.65 -4.67 -20.95
C THR A 103 -11.94 -3.23 -20.54
N GLY A 104 -11.17 -2.29 -21.09
CA GLY A 104 -11.32 -0.86 -20.82
C GLY A 104 -10.67 -0.41 -19.53
N LYS A 105 -11.14 0.72 -18.99
CA LYS A 105 -10.59 1.37 -17.78
C LYS A 105 -10.78 0.49 -16.56
N PHE A 106 -9.72 0.40 -15.72
CA PHE A 106 -9.74 -0.34 -14.46
C PHE A 106 -9.36 0.60 -13.31
N HIS A 107 -10.34 0.96 -12.47
CA HIS A 107 -10.22 1.92 -11.38
C HIS A 107 -9.49 3.22 -11.80
N PHE A 108 -8.27 3.44 -11.32
CA PHE A 108 -7.47 4.64 -11.66
C PHE A 108 -6.63 4.45 -12.94
N ALA A 109 -6.44 3.19 -13.38
CA ALA A 109 -5.64 2.84 -14.53
C ALA A 109 -6.44 2.89 -15.84
N SER A 110 -5.76 3.11 -16.98
CA SER A 110 -6.37 3.10 -18.31
C SER A 110 -6.83 1.70 -18.75
N SER A 111 -6.23 0.66 -18.20
CA SER A 111 -6.62 -0.74 -18.40
C SER A 111 -6.14 -1.59 -17.21
N PHE A 112 -6.62 -2.84 -17.10
CA PHE A 112 -6.14 -3.79 -16.09
C PHE A 112 -4.63 -4.04 -16.19
N MET A 113 -4.10 -4.17 -17.38
CA MET A 113 -2.66 -4.38 -17.60
C MET A 113 -1.78 -3.21 -17.18
N MET A 114 -2.34 -2.01 -17.04
CA MET A 114 -1.67 -0.80 -16.55
C MET A 114 -1.95 -0.53 -15.07
N ALA A 115 -2.71 -1.41 -14.42
CA ALA A 115 -3.10 -1.26 -13.02
C ALA A 115 -1.90 -1.46 -12.09
N LYS A 116 -1.90 -0.69 -11.00
CA LYS A 116 -1.01 -0.88 -9.86
C LYS A 116 -1.70 -1.69 -8.76
N PHE A 117 -0.97 -2.09 -7.73
CA PHE A 117 -1.53 -2.81 -6.59
C PHE A 117 -2.71 -2.08 -5.96
N ILE A 118 -2.67 -0.76 -5.87
CA ILE A 118 -3.76 0.04 -5.28
C ILE A 118 -5.09 -0.12 -6.03
N ASP A 119 -5.03 -0.20 -7.36
CA ASP A 119 -6.21 -0.46 -8.20
C ASP A 119 -6.79 -1.85 -7.90
N PHE A 120 -5.90 -2.84 -7.77
CA PHE A 120 -6.31 -4.22 -7.51
C PHE A 120 -6.83 -4.41 -6.07
N PHE A 121 -6.28 -3.69 -5.09
CA PHE A 121 -6.80 -3.70 -3.72
C PHE A 121 -8.20 -3.09 -3.64
N GLU A 122 -8.48 -2.04 -4.41
CA GLU A 122 -9.84 -1.49 -4.47
C GLU A 122 -10.82 -2.51 -5.06
N GLU A 123 -10.41 -3.24 -6.09
CA GLU A 123 -11.22 -4.33 -6.66
C GLU A 123 -11.47 -5.46 -5.65
N LEU A 124 -10.44 -5.89 -4.90
CA LEU A 124 -10.59 -6.89 -3.84
C LEU A 124 -11.54 -6.41 -2.74
N ARG A 125 -11.44 -5.15 -2.33
CA ARG A 125 -12.34 -4.52 -1.35
C ARG A 125 -13.79 -4.52 -1.83
N LEU A 126 -14.04 -4.11 -3.06
CA LEU A 126 -15.38 -4.12 -3.69
C LEU A 126 -15.94 -5.54 -3.84
N SER A 127 -15.06 -6.52 -3.93
CA SER A 127 -15.42 -7.95 -3.92
C SER A 127 -15.57 -8.53 -2.49
N ASN A 128 -15.64 -7.67 -1.45
CA ASN A 128 -15.78 -8.03 -0.04
C ASN A 128 -14.63 -8.90 0.51
N VAL A 129 -13.43 -8.82 -0.07
CA VAL A 129 -12.24 -9.46 0.50
C VAL A 129 -11.79 -8.67 1.72
N ASN A 130 -11.68 -9.36 2.86
CA ASN A 130 -11.27 -8.73 4.11
C ASN A 130 -9.75 -8.50 4.12
N MET A 131 -9.35 -7.23 4.29
CA MET A 131 -7.96 -6.81 4.38
C MET A 131 -7.72 -6.10 5.71
N ASN A 132 -6.57 -6.40 6.33
CA ASN A 132 -6.17 -5.83 7.62
C ASN A 132 -5.02 -4.85 7.41
N ILE A 133 -4.95 -3.84 8.28
CA ILE A 133 -3.85 -2.88 8.33
C ILE A 133 -2.93 -3.23 9.50
N LEU A 134 -1.64 -3.12 9.23
CA LEU A 134 -0.59 -3.07 10.23
C LEU A 134 0.08 -1.69 10.14
N ASN A 135 -0.12 -0.85 11.15
CA ASN A 135 0.59 0.42 11.22
C ASN A 135 2.08 0.17 11.43
N VAL A 136 2.89 0.82 10.61
CA VAL A 136 4.35 0.73 10.71
C VAL A 136 4.82 1.22 12.08
N ASN A 137 5.72 0.46 12.70
CA ASN A 137 6.35 0.80 13.96
C ASN A 137 7.86 0.66 13.80
N GLY A 138 8.49 1.65 13.22
CA GLY A 138 9.92 1.65 12.93
C GLY A 138 10.29 2.60 11.81
N LYS A 139 11.59 2.60 11.49
CA LYS A 139 12.11 3.39 10.38
C LYS A 139 11.81 2.68 9.08
N TRP A 140 11.35 3.44 8.12
CA TRP A 140 11.20 3.02 6.74
C TRP A 140 11.38 4.24 5.81
N CYS A 141 11.69 4.02 4.57
CA CYS A 141 11.65 5.02 3.51
C CYS A 141 11.58 4.34 2.14
N GLU A 142 11.07 5.08 1.18
CA GLU A 142 11.09 4.77 -0.24
C GLU A 142 12.26 5.52 -0.91
N ILE A 143 12.88 4.93 -1.93
CA ILE A 143 14.03 5.49 -2.64
C ILE A 143 13.73 5.54 -4.13
N ASP A 144 13.15 6.63 -4.59
CA ASP A 144 12.86 6.89 -6.01
C ASP A 144 13.94 7.77 -6.65
N THR A 145 14.59 8.63 -5.86
CA THR A 145 15.53 9.63 -6.31
C THR A 145 16.86 9.52 -5.57
N LYS A 146 17.89 10.19 -6.11
CA LYS A 146 19.17 10.34 -5.40
C LYS A 146 19.01 11.10 -4.07
N HIS A 147 18.05 12.03 -4.01
CA HIS A 147 17.75 12.76 -2.78
C HIS A 147 17.19 11.84 -1.70
N ASP A 148 16.25 10.93 -2.08
CA ASP A 148 15.71 9.92 -1.15
C ASP A 148 16.80 9.00 -0.60
N LEU A 149 17.78 8.63 -1.44
CA LEU A 149 18.93 7.85 -0.98
C LEU A 149 19.75 8.58 0.10
N GLU A 150 19.94 9.91 -0.02
CA GLU A 150 20.64 10.68 1.01
C GLU A 150 19.80 10.81 2.31
N ILE A 151 18.46 10.89 2.18
CA ILE A 151 17.55 10.83 3.32
C ILE A 151 17.64 9.45 3.99
N ALA A 152 17.59 8.37 3.21
CA ALA A 152 17.70 7.00 3.72
C ALA A 152 18.98 6.77 4.53
N LYS A 153 20.13 7.24 4.02
CA LYS A 153 21.42 7.20 4.74
C LYS A 153 21.38 7.90 6.11
N LYS A 154 20.57 8.95 6.26
CA LYS A 154 20.39 9.64 7.54
C LYS A 154 19.49 8.88 8.49
N ILE A 155 18.40 8.27 7.94
CA ILE A 155 17.41 7.51 8.72
C ILE A 155 18.03 6.21 9.28
N PHE A 156 18.86 5.51 8.49
CA PHE A 156 19.39 4.17 8.80
C PHE A 156 20.85 4.17 9.29
N LYS A 157 21.31 5.31 9.78
CA LYS A 157 22.61 5.41 10.50
C LYS A 157 22.56 4.75 11.85
#